data_dc57d74326eccc3ab8a25f42f0616b3e
#
_entry.id   dc57d74326eccc3ab8a25f42f0616b3e
#
_cell.length_a   1.000
_cell.length_b   1.000
_cell.length_c   1.000
_cell.angle_alpha   90.00
_cell.angle_beta   90.00
_cell.angle_gamma   90.00
#
_symmetry.space_group_name_H-M   'P 1'
#
loop_
_entity.id
_entity.type
_entity.pdbx_description
1 polymer ?
#
loop_
_entity_poly.entity_id
_entity_poly.type
_entity_poly.pdbx_seq_one_letter_code
_entity_poly.pdbx_strand_id
1 'polypeptide(L)'
;MQTLLPSPIIDTMNTAAIRAKETTLTLHCGDSRELDWIADESVHLVLTSPPYWTLKEYPAHKSQLGSVTEYEAFHDELDRVWRHCFRVLVPGGRLVCVVGDVCLSRRRHGRHSVMPMHADIVVRARKIGFDNLSPIFWYKIANANYEVENGSSFLGKPYEPNAIIKNDVEFILMLRKPGGYRQPTEEQREASRLTKEEYQEWFQQVWNGLMGESTKNHPAPYPEELAYRLVRMFSFANDTVLDPFMGTGTTLLAASRCGRSSTGVDIEPSYVRMAKQRLEAKLTSLFEQERPEIILR
;
A
#
# COMPACT_ATOMS: atom_id res chain seq x y z
N MET A 1 -17.76 29.43 -5.12
CA MET A 1 -17.93 28.49 -6.25
C MET A 1 -16.61 28.51 -7.04
N GLN A 2 -15.63 27.72 -6.62
CA GLN A 2 -14.40 27.54 -7.38
C GLN A 2 -14.56 26.27 -8.19
N THR A 3 -14.62 26.42 -9.49
CA THR A 3 -14.62 25.32 -10.46
C THR A 3 -13.30 24.54 -10.33
N LEU A 4 -13.41 23.30 -9.89
CA LEU A 4 -12.30 22.33 -9.96
C LEU A 4 -11.98 22.11 -11.44
N LEU A 5 -10.84 22.58 -11.88
CA LEU A 5 -10.27 22.23 -13.18
C LEU A 5 -9.94 20.74 -13.17
N PRO A 6 -10.20 20.00 -14.24
CA PRO A 6 -9.78 18.61 -14.35
C PRO A 6 -8.26 18.55 -14.29
N SER A 7 -7.74 17.58 -13.54
CA SER A 7 -6.30 17.31 -13.46
C SER A 7 -5.70 17.21 -14.86
N PRO A 8 -4.55 17.85 -15.14
CA PRO A 8 -3.92 17.74 -16.43
C PRO A 8 -3.64 16.27 -16.74
N ILE A 9 -4.01 15.85 -17.94
CA ILE A 9 -3.61 14.59 -18.54
C ILE A 9 -2.09 14.60 -18.54
N ILE A 10 -1.50 13.82 -17.63
CA ILE A 10 -0.04 13.70 -17.48
C ILE A 10 0.50 13.22 -18.82
N ASP A 11 1.42 13.99 -19.36
CA ASP A 11 2.11 13.73 -20.61
C ASP A 11 2.81 12.35 -20.53
N THR A 12 2.19 11.36 -21.15
CA THR A 12 2.58 9.94 -21.14
C THR A 12 3.81 9.66 -21.99
N MET A 13 4.39 10.69 -22.62
CA MET A 13 5.41 10.49 -23.64
C MET A 13 6.84 10.31 -23.13
N ASN A 14 7.16 10.64 -21.88
CA ASN A 14 8.55 10.52 -21.40
C ASN A 14 8.84 9.23 -20.58
N THR A 15 7.83 8.46 -20.22
CA THR A 15 7.98 7.17 -19.55
C THR A 15 7.97 5.97 -20.49
N ALA A 16 7.64 6.17 -21.76
CA ALA A 16 7.56 5.11 -22.77
C ALA A 16 8.92 4.55 -23.24
N ALA A 17 10.03 5.17 -22.84
CA ALA A 17 11.37 4.72 -23.24
C ALA A 17 11.92 3.56 -22.38
N ILE A 18 11.28 3.25 -21.24
CA ILE A 18 11.66 2.07 -20.46
C ILE A 18 10.89 0.89 -21.05
N ARG A 19 11.61 -0.03 -21.66
CA ARG A 19 11.05 -1.19 -22.35
C ARG A 19 10.20 -2.01 -21.39
N ALA A 20 8.87 -1.93 -21.52
CA ALA A 20 7.90 -2.77 -20.80
C ALA A 20 8.21 -4.28 -20.95
N LYS A 21 8.95 -4.65 -22.00
CA LYS A 21 9.38 -6.00 -22.35
C LYS A 21 10.31 -6.68 -21.32
N GLU A 22 10.93 -5.92 -20.42
CA GLU A 22 11.88 -6.46 -19.43
C GLU A 22 11.27 -6.59 -18.03
N THR A 23 10.02 -6.17 -17.81
CA THR A 23 9.38 -6.24 -16.51
C THR A 23 8.48 -7.46 -16.38
N THR A 24 8.51 -8.09 -15.20
CA THR A 24 7.69 -9.25 -14.87
C THR A 24 6.76 -8.95 -13.70
N LEU A 25 5.56 -9.51 -13.75
CA LEU A 25 4.54 -9.42 -12.71
C LEU A 25 4.26 -10.83 -12.19
N THR A 26 4.78 -11.17 -11.02
CA THR A 26 4.55 -12.48 -10.40
C THR A 26 3.39 -12.38 -9.42
N LEU A 27 2.36 -13.21 -9.63
CA LEU A 27 1.24 -13.36 -8.71
C LEU A 27 1.34 -14.73 -8.05
N HIS A 28 1.46 -14.73 -6.73
CA HIS A 28 1.55 -15.95 -5.93
C HIS A 28 0.33 -16.13 -5.05
N CYS A 29 -0.31 -17.30 -5.15
CA CYS A 29 -1.39 -17.69 -4.25
C CYS A 29 -0.81 -18.43 -3.05
N GLY A 30 -0.63 -17.74 -1.91
CA GLY A 30 0.04 -18.32 -0.76
C GLY A 30 0.03 -17.45 0.48
N ASP A 31 0.63 -17.97 1.54
CA ASP A 31 0.74 -17.30 2.83
C ASP A 31 1.98 -16.39 2.87
N SER A 32 1.78 -15.11 3.16
CA SER A 32 2.87 -14.12 3.23
C SER A 32 3.83 -14.33 4.41
N ARG A 33 3.51 -15.24 5.32
CA ARG A 33 4.42 -15.72 6.38
C ARG A 33 5.42 -16.76 5.89
N GLU A 34 5.34 -17.15 4.61
CA GLU A 34 6.15 -18.20 3.97
C GLU A 34 6.75 -17.69 2.65
N LEU A 35 7.61 -16.67 2.73
CA LEU A 35 8.25 -16.05 1.57
C LEU A 35 9.69 -16.53 1.32
N ASP A 36 10.06 -17.71 1.82
CA ASP A 36 11.42 -18.27 1.68
C ASP A 36 11.86 -18.48 0.22
N TRP A 37 10.89 -18.57 -0.69
CA TRP A 37 11.12 -18.69 -2.12
C TRP A 37 11.55 -17.38 -2.80
N ILE A 38 11.44 -16.23 -2.14
CA ILE A 38 11.99 -14.95 -2.62
C ILE A 38 13.41 -14.85 -2.10
N ALA A 39 14.35 -14.60 -3.01
CA ALA A 39 15.78 -14.49 -2.66
C ALA A 39 16.04 -13.33 -1.69
N ASP A 40 17.05 -13.48 -0.85
CA ASP A 40 17.53 -12.42 0.03
C ASP A 40 17.99 -11.23 -0.82
N GLU A 41 17.73 -10.01 -0.32
CA GLU A 41 18.22 -8.77 -0.93
C GLU A 41 17.92 -8.63 -2.42
N SER A 42 16.74 -9.11 -2.85
CA SER A 42 16.27 -9.07 -4.25
C SER A 42 15.14 -8.05 -4.50
N VAL A 43 14.59 -7.47 -3.45
CA VAL A 43 13.47 -6.52 -3.50
C VAL A 43 13.96 -5.12 -3.13
N HIS A 44 13.52 -4.11 -3.85
CA HIS A 44 13.95 -2.72 -3.67
C HIS A 44 12.94 -1.88 -2.88
N LEU A 45 11.67 -2.22 -3.05
CA LEU A 45 10.54 -1.58 -2.37
C LEU A 45 9.52 -2.64 -1.97
N VAL A 46 9.11 -2.65 -0.71
CA VAL A 46 7.86 -3.27 -0.28
C VAL A 46 6.82 -2.17 -0.16
N LEU A 47 5.71 -2.29 -0.88
CA LEU A 47 4.56 -1.39 -0.78
C LEU A 47 3.31 -2.20 -0.54
N THR A 48 2.66 -1.98 0.60
CA THR A 48 1.56 -2.85 1.03
C THR A 48 0.59 -2.18 2.00
N SER A 49 -0.58 -2.78 2.14
CA SER A 49 -1.55 -2.49 3.19
C SER A 49 -1.97 -3.81 3.84
N PRO A 50 -1.54 -4.10 5.06
CA PRO A 50 -1.88 -5.35 5.74
C PRO A 50 -3.37 -5.39 6.09
N PRO A 51 -3.93 -6.55 6.43
CA PRO A 51 -5.27 -6.65 7.00
C PRO A 51 -5.40 -5.74 8.23
N TYR A 52 -6.53 -5.01 8.34
CA TYR A 52 -6.81 -4.14 9.49
C TYR A 52 -7.42 -4.93 10.65
N TRP A 53 -6.69 -5.90 11.17
CA TRP A 53 -7.11 -6.78 12.26
C TRP A 53 -8.57 -7.23 12.06
N THR A 54 -9.48 -7.02 13.03
CA THR A 54 -10.90 -7.40 12.96
C THR A 54 -11.82 -6.32 12.37
N LEU A 55 -11.28 -5.21 11.83
CA LEU A 55 -12.09 -4.11 11.29
C LEU A 55 -12.84 -4.52 10.03
N LYS A 56 -12.27 -5.40 9.22
CA LYS A 56 -12.84 -5.87 7.96
C LYS A 56 -13.02 -7.38 7.99
N GLU A 57 -14.11 -7.84 7.39
CA GLU A 57 -14.35 -9.26 7.18
C GLU A 57 -13.67 -9.68 5.85
N TYR A 58 -12.79 -10.65 5.94
CA TYR A 58 -12.12 -11.28 4.81
C TYR A 58 -12.71 -12.67 4.56
N PRO A 59 -12.58 -13.23 3.35
CA PRO A 59 -13.03 -14.61 3.08
C PRO A 59 -12.45 -15.60 4.09
N ALA A 60 -13.26 -16.57 4.50
CA ALA A 60 -12.89 -17.51 5.52
C ALA A 60 -11.77 -18.47 5.03
N HIS A 61 -10.56 -18.25 5.50
CA HIS A 61 -9.41 -19.13 5.28
C HIS A 61 -8.69 -19.38 6.61
N LYS A 62 -8.26 -20.61 6.90
CA LYS A 62 -7.65 -20.99 8.18
C LYS A 62 -6.40 -20.16 8.54
N SER A 63 -5.65 -19.73 7.53
CA SER A 63 -4.43 -18.95 7.69
C SER A 63 -4.64 -17.44 7.45
N GLN A 64 -5.89 -16.96 7.32
CA GLN A 64 -6.19 -15.55 7.11
C GLN A 64 -5.83 -14.73 8.36
N LEU A 65 -4.90 -13.79 8.23
CA LEU A 65 -4.49 -12.92 9.34
C LEU A 65 -5.65 -12.12 9.93
N GLY A 66 -6.59 -11.66 9.10
CA GLY A 66 -7.80 -10.97 9.55
C GLY A 66 -8.75 -11.81 10.41
N SER A 67 -8.50 -13.12 10.57
CA SER A 67 -9.26 -14.00 11.46
C SER A 67 -8.68 -14.11 12.87
N VAL A 68 -7.48 -13.58 13.10
CA VAL A 68 -6.83 -13.59 14.42
C VAL A 68 -7.49 -12.51 15.28
N THR A 69 -8.24 -12.93 16.29
CA THR A 69 -9.07 -12.04 17.12
C THR A 69 -8.30 -11.36 18.24
N GLU A 70 -7.21 -11.98 18.71
CA GLU A 70 -6.36 -11.42 19.74
C GLU A 70 -5.34 -10.45 19.12
N TYR A 71 -5.31 -9.22 19.61
CA TYR A 71 -4.57 -8.12 18.97
C TYR A 71 -3.06 -8.35 18.95
N GLU A 72 -2.47 -8.79 20.07
CA GLU A 72 -1.03 -9.06 20.13
C GLU A 72 -0.67 -10.27 19.28
N ALA A 73 -1.48 -11.33 19.30
CA ALA A 73 -1.28 -12.50 18.45
C ALA A 73 -1.36 -12.15 16.94
N PHE A 74 -2.25 -11.22 16.56
CA PHE A 74 -2.30 -10.70 15.20
C PHE A 74 -0.98 -10.03 14.82
N HIS A 75 -0.43 -9.19 15.70
CA HIS A 75 0.85 -8.54 15.47
C HIS A 75 2.03 -9.53 15.45
N ASP A 76 2.01 -10.58 16.26
CA ASP A 76 3.04 -11.62 16.24
C ASP A 76 3.08 -12.35 14.89
N GLU A 77 1.91 -12.64 14.32
CA GLU A 77 1.81 -13.21 12.98
C GLU A 77 2.27 -12.22 11.89
N LEU A 78 1.91 -10.95 12.03
CA LEU A 78 2.34 -9.89 11.12
C LEU A 78 3.85 -9.65 11.17
N ASP A 79 4.48 -9.79 12.33
CA ASP A 79 5.94 -9.72 12.51
C ASP A 79 6.68 -10.80 11.69
N ARG A 80 6.07 -11.97 11.45
CA ARG A 80 6.65 -13.00 10.58
C ARG A 80 6.77 -12.47 9.14
N VAL A 81 5.72 -11.80 8.66
CA VAL A 81 5.72 -11.16 7.33
C VAL A 81 6.78 -10.06 7.28
N TRP A 82 6.87 -9.21 8.31
CA TRP A 82 7.85 -8.13 8.35
C TRP A 82 9.30 -8.64 8.39
N ARG A 83 9.58 -9.78 9.04
CA ARG A 83 10.91 -10.41 8.99
C ARG A 83 11.26 -10.89 7.59
N HIS A 84 10.32 -11.47 6.84
CA HIS A 84 10.54 -11.80 5.44
C HIS A 84 10.76 -10.54 4.59
N CYS A 85 9.95 -9.49 4.77
CA CYS A 85 10.16 -8.22 4.09
C CYS A 85 11.56 -7.65 4.37
N PHE A 86 12.02 -7.69 5.63
CA PHE A 86 13.36 -7.26 6.00
C PHE A 86 14.46 -8.07 5.31
N ARG A 87 14.31 -9.41 5.27
CA ARG A 87 15.28 -10.32 4.65
C ARG A 87 15.41 -10.04 3.15
N VAL A 88 14.30 -9.96 2.43
CA VAL A 88 14.28 -9.83 0.97
C VAL A 88 14.64 -8.42 0.47
N LEU A 89 14.48 -7.38 1.30
CA LEU A 89 14.86 -6.03 0.94
C LEU A 89 16.37 -5.90 0.79
N VAL A 90 16.80 -5.21 -0.27
CA VAL A 90 18.19 -4.78 -0.41
C VAL A 90 18.58 -3.80 0.71
N PRO A 91 19.87 -3.67 1.08
CA PRO A 91 20.32 -2.60 1.98
C PRO A 91 19.89 -1.23 1.46
N GLY A 92 19.29 -0.40 2.33
CA GLY A 92 18.69 0.88 1.97
C GLY A 92 17.30 0.81 1.33
N GLY A 93 16.81 -0.41 1.02
CA GLY A 93 15.46 -0.64 0.52
C GLY A 93 14.39 -0.25 1.54
N ARG A 94 13.18 0.03 1.08
CA ARG A 94 12.10 0.57 1.91
C ARG A 94 10.92 -0.37 2.01
N LEU A 95 10.33 -0.40 3.20
CA LEU A 95 8.98 -0.92 3.42
C LEU A 95 8.05 0.27 3.65
N VAL A 96 7.11 0.45 2.75
CA VAL A 96 6.06 1.48 2.81
C VAL A 96 4.75 0.77 3.12
N CYS A 97 4.18 1.05 4.30
CA CYS A 97 2.99 0.40 4.80
C CYS A 97 1.85 1.41 4.96
N VAL A 98 0.78 1.23 4.20
CA VAL A 98 -0.45 2.03 4.31
C VAL A 98 -1.35 1.39 5.34
N VAL A 99 -1.66 2.09 6.42
CA VAL A 99 -2.43 1.53 7.55
C VAL A 99 -3.26 2.60 8.25
N GLY A 100 -4.47 2.23 8.64
CA GLY A 100 -5.33 3.01 9.54
C GLY A 100 -5.41 2.37 10.92
N ASP A 101 -5.68 3.18 11.93
CA ASP A 101 -5.96 2.70 13.28
C ASP A 101 -7.37 2.11 13.38
N VAL A 102 -7.55 1.14 14.27
CA VAL A 102 -8.82 0.42 14.42
C VAL A 102 -9.64 1.00 15.57
N CYS A 103 -10.77 1.60 15.22
CA CYS A 103 -11.71 2.13 16.20
C CYS A 103 -12.59 1.01 16.78
N LEU A 104 -12.56 0.85 18.09
CA LEU A 104 -13.42 -0.08 18.84
C LEU A 104 -14.66 0.68 19.31
N SER A 105 -15.84 0.26 18.82
CA SER A 105 -17.08 0.93 19.15
C SER A 105 -17.53 0.60 20.58
N ARG A 106 -18.15 1.60 21.26
CA ARG A 106 -18.77 1.41 22.58
C ARG A 106 -19.80 0.30 22.60
N ARG A 107 -20.56 0.13 21.51
CA ARG A 107 -21.61 -0.89 21.41
C ARG A 107 -21.07 -2.32 21.53
N ARG A 108 -19.90 -2.59 20.91
CA ARG A 108 -19.28 -3.95 20.89
C ARG A 108 -18.32 -4.17 22.04
N HIS A 109 -17.66 -3.11 22.53
CA HIS A 109 -16.53 -3.22 23.48
C HIS A 109 -16.77 -2.50 24.81
N GLY A 110 -18.00 -1.99 25.06
CA GLY A 110 -18.38 -1.29 26.29
C GLY A 110 -17.85 0.14 26.39
N ARG A 111 -16.76 0.47 25.73
CA ARG A 111 -16.18 1.82 25.63
C ARG A 111 -15.65 2.07 24.23
N HIS A 112 -15.57 3.34 23.85
CA HIS A 112 -14.83 3.73 22.65
C HIS A 112 -13.33 3.74 22.96
N SER A 113 -12.53 3.09 22.11
CA SER A 113 -11.07 3.15 22.15
C SER A 113 -10.50 2.98 20.75
N VAL A 114 -9.25 3.31 20.56
CA VAL A 114 -8.54 3.18 19.28
C VAL A 114 -7.33 2.28 19.52
N MET A 115 -7.20 1.24 18.68
CA MET A 115 -6.00 0.40 18.63
C MET A 115 -5.03 1.05 17.66
N PRO A 116 -3.84 1.49 18.14
CA PRO A 116 -2.92 2.31 17.34
C PRO A 116 -2.03 1.44 16.45
N MET A 117 -2.63 0.74 15.47
CA MET A 117 -1.91 -0.18 14.60
C MET A 117 -0.67 0.44 13.96
N HIS A 118 -0.76 1.70 13.55
CA HIS A 118 0.39 2.39 12.95
C HIS A 118 1.59 2.45 13.90
N ALA A 119 1.37 2.78 15.17
CA ALA A 119 2.43 2.88 16.17
C ALA A 119 3.01 1.50 16.52
N ASP A 120 2.15 0.50 16.70
CA ASP A 120 2.57 -0.86 17.05
C ASP A 120 3.39 -1.48 15.92
N ILE A 121 3.00 -1.31 14.66
CA ILE A 121 3.81 -1.75 13.50
C ILE A 121 5.19 -1.09 13.53
N VAL A 122 5.29 0.23 13.75
CA VAL A 122 6.57 0.93 13.81
C VAL A 122 7.45 0.42 14.95
N VAL A 123 6.88 0.26 16.15
CA VAL A 123 7.63 -0.23 17.32
C VAL A 123 8.16 -1.64 17.09
N ARG A 124 7.32 -2.53 16.53
CA ARG A 124 7.68 -3.92 16.24
C ARG A 124 8.68 -4.03 15.09
N ALA A 125 8.49 -3.25 14.02
CA ALA A 125 9.43 -3.22 12.88
C ALA A 125 10.83 -2.74 13.30
N ARG A 126 10.93 -1.76 14.21
CA ARG A 126 12.21 -1.34 14.80
C ARG A 126 12.91 -2.47 15.56
N LYS A 127 12.17 -3.33 16.26
CA LYS A 127 12.74 -4.52 16.94
C LYS A 127 13.25 -5.56 15.95
N ILE A 128 12.67 -5.64 14.74
CA ILE A 128 13.18 -6.48 13.65
C ILE A 128 14.47 -5.92 13.06
N GLY A 129 14.68 -4.62 13.12
CA GLY A 129 15.90 -3.96 12.64
C GLY A 129 15.67 -2.82 11.64
N PHE A 130 14.43 -2.47 11.32
CA PHE A 130 14.15 -1.34 10.44
C PHE A 130 14.46 0.01 11.11
N ASP A 131 15.00 0.94 10.34
CA ASP A 131 14.97 2.37 10.66
C ASP A 131 13.55 2.90 10.42
N ASN A 132 13.04 3.71 11.35
CA ASN A 132 11.81 4.45 11.13
C ASN A 132 12.12 5.82 10.53
N LEU A 133 11.42 6.20 9.47
CA LEU A 133 11.47 7.52 8.84
C LEU A 133 10.15 8.27 9.08
N SER A 134 10.12 9.56 8.74
CA SER A 134 8.90 10.38 8.89
C SER A 134 7.76 9.78 8.05
N PRO A 135 6.59 9.50 8.65
CA PRO A 135 5.44 8.99 7.92
C PRO A 135 4.79 10.10 7.09
N ILE A 136 3.97 9.70 6.12
CA ILE A 136 3.03 10.59 5.43
C ILE A 136 1.65 10.37 6.05
N PHE A 137 0.93 11.45 6.33
CA PHE A 137 -0.46 11.45 6.79
C PHE A 137 -1.38 11.62 5.59
N TRP A 138 -2.11 10.58 5.25
CA TRP A 138 -3.07 10.64 4.15
C TRP A 138 -4.47 10.95 4.67
N TYR A 139 -4.94 12.18 4.37
CA TYR A 139 -6.30 12.60 4.71
C TYR A 139 -7.31 12.04 3.72
N LYS A 140 -8.06 11.05 4.16
CA LYS A 140 -9.00 10.26 3.35
C LYS A 140 -10.41 10.86 3.42
N ILE A 141 -10.64 11.95 2.73
CA ILE A 141 -11.84 12.81 2.83
C ILE A 141 -13.17 12.05 2.58
N ALA A 142 -13.20 11.03 1.71
CA ALA A 142 -14.43 10.42 1.22
C ALA A 142 -15.33 9.80 2.31
N ASN A 143 -14.74 9.26 3.38
CA ASN A 143 -15.51 8.62 4.45
C ASN A 143 -16.05 9.62 5.49
N ALA A 144 -15.34 10.73 5.71
CA ALA A 144 -15.73 11.72 6.73
C ALA A 144 -17.06 12.41 6.39
N ASN A 145 -17.26 12.77 5.11
CA ASN A 145 -18.51 13.41 4.66
C ASN A 145 -19.71 12.45 4.72
N TYR A 146 -19.52 11.18 4.31
CA TYR A 146 -20.60 10.20 4.33
C TYR A 146 -21.12 9.92 5.74
N GLU A 147 -20.26 9.86 6.74
CA GLU A 147 -20.63 9.64 8.13
C GLU A 147 -21.32 10.87 8.75
N VAL A 148 -20.96 12.10 8.34
CA VAL A 148 -21.59 13.34 8.81
C VAL A 148 -22.97 13.54 8.18
N GLU A 149 -23.11 13.31 6.88
CA GLU A 149 -24.36 13.52 6.13
C GLU A 149 -25.43 12.52 6.51
N ASN A 150 -25.07 11.30 6.90
CA ASN A 150 -26.03 10.27 7.32
C ASN A 150 -26.39 10.32 8.82
N GLY A 151 -26.07 11.40 9.52
CA GLY A 151 -26.51 11.63 10.89
C GLY A 151 -26.01 10.58 11.87
N SER A 152 -24.82 10.01 11.65
CA SER A 152 -24.31 8.99 12.55
C SER A 152 -24.10 9.56 13.95
N SER A 153 -24.82 9.02 14.91
CA SER A 153 -24.74 9.34 16.33
C SER A 153 -23.41 8.94 16.98
N PHE A 154 -22.43 8.51 16.18
CA PHE A 154 -21.14 7.99 16.64
C PHE A 154 -20.20 9.04 17.21
N LEU A 155 -20.40 10.32 16.89
CA LEU A 155 -19.53 11.41 17.29
C LEU A 155 -19.90 12.06 18.64
N GLY A 156 -20.83 11.47 19.37
CA GLY A 156 -21.35 12.04 20.59
C GLY A 156 -22.40 13.12 20.32
N LYS A 157 -22.67 13.95 21.32
CA LYS A 157 -23.63 15.05 21.14
C LYS A 157 -22.92 16.20 20.41
N PRO A 158 -23.46 16.68 19.28
CA PRO A 158 -22.87 17.80 18.55
C PRO A 158 -22.83 19.05 19.46
N TYR A 159 -21.74 19.81 19.33
CA TYR A 159 -21.50 21.08 20.07
C TYR A 159 -21.30 20.94 21.59
N GLU A 160 -21.29 19.73 22.15
CA GLU A 160 -20.94 19.52 23.54
C GLU A 160 -19.46 19.12 23.68
N PRO A 161 -18.78 19.47 24.81
CA PRO A 161 -17.43 18.95 25.13
C PRO A 161 -17.44 17.42 25.20
N ASN A 162 -16.25 16.80 25.00
CA ASN A 162 -16.02 15.36 25.02
C ASN A 162 -16.61 14.58 23.81
N ALA A 163 -16.84 15.23 22.70
CA ALA A 163 -17.12 14.55 21.44
C ALA A 163 -15.91 13.72 20.99
N ILE A 164 -16.19 12.62 20.25
CA ILE A 164 -15.16 11.73 19.71
C ILE A 164 -14.55 12.39 18.46
N ILE A 165 -13.22 12.42 18.38
CA ILE A 165 -12.52 12.85 17.17
C ILE A 165 -12.61 11.74 16.13
N LYS A 166 -12.96 12.10 14.90
CA LYS A 166 -13.01 11.16 13.77
C LYS A 166 -11.63 10.66 13.40
N ASN A 167 -11.56 9.40 13.02
CA ASN A 167 -10.37 8.78 12.46
C ASN A 167 -10.43 8.89 10.92
N ASP A 168 -10.09 10.04 10.38
CA ASP A 168 -10.17 10.39 8.97
C ASP A 168 -8.81 10.39 8.25
N VAL A 169 -7.77 9.99 8.98
CA VAL A 169 -6.39 9.89 8.50
C VAL A 169 -5.96 8.43 8.44
N GLU A 170 -5.29 8.04 7.36
CA GLU A 170 -4.46 6.84 7.30
C GLU A 170 -2.98 7.23 7.28
N PHE A 171 -2.15 6.34 7.82
CA PHE A 171 -0.71 6.54 7.92
C PHE A 171 -0.01 5.78 6.80
N ILE A 172 0.91 6.44 6.09
CA ILE A 172 1.84 5.79 5.18
C ILE A 172 3.17 5.72 5.93
N LEU A 173 3.40 4.57 6.55
CA LEU A 173 4.60 4.32 7.35
C LEU A 173 5.80 4.12 6.43
N MET A 174 6.90 4.75 6.79
CA MET A 174 8.15 4.74 6.05
C MET A 174 9.24 4.04 6.85
N LEU A 175 9.51 2.79 6.52
CA LEU A 175 10.53 1.98 7.16
C LEU A 175 11.67 1.70 6.16
N ARG A 176 12.90 1.58 6.64
CA ARG A 176 14.08 1.34 5.80
C ARG A 176 14.93 0.23 6.37
N LYS A 177 15.37 -0.72 5.54
CA LYS A 177 16.43 -1.64 5.92
C LYS A 177 17.74 -0.87 6.03
N PRO A 178 18.46 -0.91 7.18
CA PRO A 178 19.77 -0.30 7.31
C PRO A 178 20.76 -0.80 6.26
N GLY A 179 21.77 0.00 5.97
CA GLY A 179 22.80 -0.30 4.97
C GLY A 179 23.10 0.93 4.12
N GLY A 180 23.92 0.78 3.10
CA GLY A 180 24.28 1.87 2.22
C GLY A 180 23.10 2.40 1.39
N TYR A 181 23.25 3.58 0.80
CA TYR A 181 22.31 4.04 -0.21
C TYR A 181 22.52 3.26 -1.49
N ARG A 182 21.40 2.89 -2.13
CA ARG A 182 21.42 2.26 -3.44
C ARG A 182 22.15 3.14 -4.46
N GLN A 183 22.92 2.51 -5.34
CA GLN A 183 23.64 3.15 -6.43
C GLN A 183 23.00 2.77 -7.79
N PRO A 184 21.88 3.42 -8.21
CA PRO A 184 21.28 3.17 -9.52
C PRO A 184 22.19 3.67 -10.64
N THR A 185 22.08 3.07 -11.83
CA THR A 185 22.76 3.55 -13.03
C THR A 185 22.26 4.94 -13.46
N GLU A 186 23.00 5.62 -14.34
CA GLU A 186 22.54 6.93 -14.85
C GLU A 186 21.24 6.78 -15.64
N GLU A 187 21.09 5.71 -16.43
CA GLU A 187 19.85 5.41 -17.14
C GLU A 187 18.66 5.23 -16.20
N GLN A 188 18.88 4.48 -15.10
CA GLN A 188 17.84 4.30 -14.07
C GLN A 188 17.46 5.62 -13.40
N ARG A 189 18.45 6.48 -13.12
CA ARG A 189 18.21 7.81 -12.53
C ARG A 189 17.36 8.67 -13.46
N GLU A 190 17.76 8.77 -14.74
CA GLU A 190 17.06 9.59 -15.73
C GLU A 190 15.65 9.07 -15.96
N ALA A 191 15.48 7.76 -16.15
CA ALA A 191 14.18 7.13 -16.33
C ALA A 191 13.25 7.22 -15.10
N SER A 192 13.80 7.53 -13.93
CA SER A 192 13.03 7.66 -12.68
C SER A 192 12.84 9.10 -12.23
N ARG A 193 13.35 10.06 -13.01
CA ARG A 193 13.30 11.48 -12.66
C ARG A 193 11.84 11.93 -12.46
N LEU A 194 11.61 12.64 -11.37
CA LEU A 194 10.35 13.29 -11.08
C LEU A 194 10.37 14.71 -11.66
N THR A 195 9.21 15.21 -12.05
CA THR A 195 9.08 16.62 -12.39
C THR A 195 9.19 17.49 -11.14
N LYS A 196 9.38 18.79 -11.32
CA LYS A 196 9.41 19.73 -10.20
C LYS A 196 8.08 19.75 -9.46
N GLU A 197 6.99 19.69 -10.21
CA GLU A 197 5.61 19.70 -9.71
C GLU A 197 5.33 18.43 -8.91
N GLU A 198 5.64 17.24 -9.45
CA GLU A 198 5.54 15.95 -8.74
C GLU A 198 6.33 15.99 -7.42
N TYR A 199 7.58 16.49 -7.46
CA TYR A 199 8.40 16.57 -6.25
C TYR A 199 7.78 17.52 -5.22
N GLN A 200 7.32 18.70 -5.62
CA GLN A 200 6.72 19.67 -4.70
C GLN A 200 5.40 19.19 -4.10
N GLU A 201 4.57 18.47 -4.88
CA GLU A 201 3.28 17.96 -4.43
C GLU A 201 3.42 16.71 -3.57
N TRP A 202 4.29 15.76 -3.97
CA TRP A 202 4.31 14.42 -3.35
C TRP A 202 5.20 14.33 -2.11
N PHE A 203 6.30 15.11 -2.03
CA PHE A 203 7.20 15.06 -0.87
C PHE A 203 6.72 15.96 0.28
N GLN A 204 5.41 15.95 0.52
CA GLN A 204 4.75 16.60 1.65
C GLN A 204 4.40 15.57 2.71
N GLN A 205 4.46 15.97 3.98
CA GLN A 205 4.10 15.08 5.08
C GLN A 205 2.58 14.86 5.18
N VAL A 206 1.76 15.77 4.68
CA VAL A 206 0.30 15.66 4.68
C VAL A 206 -0.20 15.62 3.24
N TRP A 207 -0.88 14.53 2.90
CA TRP A 207 -1.51 14.37 1.60
C TRP A 207 -3.01 14.61 1.69
N ASN A 208 -3.45 15.64 0.97
CA ASN A 208 -4.85 15.99 0.79
C ASN A 208 -5.25 15.77 -0.67
N GLY A 209 -6.54 15.53 -0.92
CA GLY A 209 -7.07 15.46 -2.28
C GLY A 209 -7.02 14.08 -2.95
N LEU A 210 -6.35 13.09 -2.35
CA LEU A 210 -6.46 11.70 -2.79
C LEU A 210 -7.67 11.06 -2.10
N MET A 211 -8.76 10.84 -2.83
CA MET A 211 -9.94 10.16 -2.29
C MET A 211 -9.69 8.65 -2.17
N GLY A 212 -10.29 8.03 -1.15
CA GLY A 212 -10.28 6.59 -0.99
C GLY A 212 -11.06 5.85 -2.09
N GLU A 213 -10.71 4.60 -2.34
CA GLU A 213 -11.38 3.74 -3.31
C GLU A 213 -12.66 3.12 -2.76
N SER A 214 -13.55 2.71 -3.68
CA SER A 214 -14.78 1.99 -3.35
C SER A 214 -14.48 0.58 -2.82
N THR A 215 -15.12 0.20 -1.71
CA THR A 215 -14.96 -1.13 -1.09
C THR A 215 -15.81 -2.23 -1.72
N LYS A 216 -16.45 -1.98 -2.89
CA LYS A 216 -17.36 -2.96 -3.53
C LYS A 216 -16.69 -4.28 -3.91
N ASN A 217 -15.44 -4.24 -4.38
CA ASN A 217 -14.73 -5.41 -4.91
C ASN A 217 -13.62 -5.92 -3.97
N HIS A 218 -13.22 -5.12 -2.99
CA HIS A 218 -12.21 -5.49 -2.00
C HIS A 218 -12.48 -4.71 -0.70
N PRO A 219 -12.31 -5.33 0.49
CA PRO A 219 -12.68 -4.70 1.76
C PRO A 219 -11.85 -3.47 2.12
N ALA A 220 -10.62 -3.36 1.63
CA ALA A 220 -9.71 -2.26 1.94
C ALA A 220 -8.78 -1.88 0.77
N PRO A 221 -9.32 -1.44 -0.39
CA PRO A 221 -8.48 -0.99 -1.49
C PRO A 221 -7.92 0.41 -1.21
N TYR A 222 -6.68 0.66 -1.63
CA TYR A 222 -6.17 2.04 -1.73
C TYR A 222 -6.10 2.48 -3.20
N PRO A 223 -6.12 3.81 -3.48
CA PRO A 223 -6.17 4.33 -4.83
C PRO A 223 -4.94 3.95 -5.66
N GLU A 224 -5.15 3.68 -6.95
CA GLU A 224 -4.06 3.43 -7.91
C GLU A 224 -3.08 4.61 -7.95
N GLU A 225 -3.58 5.84 -7.86
CA GLU A 225 -2.76 7.06 -7.82
C GLU A 225 -1.85 7.10 -6.59
N LEU A 226 -2.33 6.66 -5.42
CA LEU A 226 -1.51 6.58 -4.21
C LEU A 226 -0.36 5.59 -4.41
N ALA A 227 -0.66 4.39 -4.93
CA ALA A 227 0.36 3.39 -5.22
C ALA A 227 1.36 3.90 -6.27
N TYR A 228 0.89 4.55 -7.34
CA TYR A 228 1.71 5.13 -8.38
C TYR A 228 2.72 6.14 -7.82
N ARG A 229 2.26 7.10 -7.01
CA ARG A 229 3.12 8.09 -6.35
C ARG A 229 4.19 7.41 -5.50
N LEU A 230 3.80 6.47 -4.63
CA LEU A 230 4.73 5.80 -3.72
C LEU A 230 5.78 4.94 -4.46
N VAL A 231 5.39 4.26 -5.53
CA VAL A 231 6.34 3.52 -6.39
C VAL A 231 7.33 4.48 -7.06
N ARG A 232 6.86 5.59 -7.63
CA ARG A 232 7.70 6.62 -8.26
C ARG A 232 8.66 7.29 -7.28
N MET A 233 8.19 7.60 -6.07
CA MET A 233 8.98 8.28 -5.04
C MET A 233 10.08 7.40 -4.44
N PHE A 234 9.90 6.07 -4.39
CA PHE A 234 10.73 5.20 -3.55
C PHE A 234 11.36 4.01 -4.27
N SER A 235 11.26 3.96 -5.61
CA SER A 235 11.96 2.98 -6.44
C SER A 235 12.48 3.60 -7.72
N PHE A 236 13.46 2.94 -8.34
CA PHE A 236 13.98 3.30 -9.64
C PHE A 236 13.40 2.39 -10.73
N ALA A 237 13.49 2.80 -11.98
CA ALA A 237 13.17 1.96 -13.13
C ALA A 237 13.94 0.64 -13.05
N ASN A 238 13.31 -0.45 -13.49
CA ASN A 238 13.83 -1.83 -13.40
C ASN A 238 14.04 -2.37 -11.97
N ASP A 239 13.53 -1.67 -10.94
CA ASP A 239 13.47 -2.20 -9.59
C ASP A 239 12.41 -3.28 -9.45
N THR A 240 12.55 -4.08 -8.39
CA THR A 240 11.54 -5.05 -7.98
C THR A 240 10.73 -4.52 -6.80
N VAL A 241 9.41 -4.54 -6.95
CA VAL A 241 8.44 -4.17 -5.91
C VAL A 241 7.77 -5.43 -5.37
N LEU A 242 7.62 -5.55 -4.06
CA LEU A 242 6.87 -6.63 -3.40
C LEU A 242 5.64 -6.07 -2.70
N ASP A 243 4.50 -6.75 -2.89
CA ASP A 243 3.30 -6.56 -2.08
C ASP A 243 2.88 -7.89 -1.44
N PRO A 244 3.18 -8.11 -0.15
CA PRO A 244 2.81 -9.34 0.56
C PRO A 244 1.31 -9.47 0.84
N PHE A 245 0.49 -8.43 0.57
CA PHE A 245 -0.96 -8.44 0.73
C PHE A 245 -1.63 -7.81 -0.49
N MET A 246 -1.34 -8.36 -1.68
CA MET A 246 -1.61 -7.68 -2.96
C MET A 246 -3.10 -7.43 -3.24
N GLY A 247 -4.02 -8.17 -2.62
CA GLY A 247 -5.45 -8.06 -2.88
C GLY A 247 -5.76 -8.14 -4.37
N THR A 248 -6.34 -7.08 -4.92
CA THR A 248 -6.68 -6.97 -6.35
C THR A 248 -5.55 -6.39 -7.22
N GLY A 249 -4.31 -6.35 -6.72
CA GLY A 249 -3.11 -6.05 -7.51
C GLY A 249 -2.84 -4.57 -7.81
N THR A 250 -3.30 -3.64 -6.97
CA THR A 250 -3.09 -2.20 -7.18
C THR A 250 -1.61 -1.82 -7.20
N THR A 251 -0.81 -2.36 -6.27
CA THR A 251 0.64 -2.15 -6.24
C THR A 251 1.32 -2.65 -7.52
N LEU A 252 0.93 -3.84 -7.99
CA LEU A 252 1.52 -4.47 -9.18
C LEU A 252 1.23 -3.65 -10.44
N LEU A 253 -0.01 -3.16 -10.55
CA LEU A 253 -0.38 -2.29 -11.66
C LEU A 253 0.41 -0.98 -11.64
N ALA A 254 0.55 -0.35 -10.49
CA ALA A 254 1.35 0.86 -10.33
C ALA A 254 2.83 0.62 -10.66
N ALA A 255 3.41 -0.48 -10.20
CA ALA A 255 4.79 -0.86 -10.49
C ALA A 255 5.01 -1.05 -12.00
N SER A 256 4.11 -1.76 -12.68
CA SER A 256 4.15 -1.97 -14.13
C SER A 256 4.11 -0.65 -14.91
N ARG A 257 3.18 0.25 -14.57
CA ARG A 257 3.08 1.58 -15.18
C ARG A 257 4.36 2.41 -15.06
N CYS A 258 5.16 2.11 -14.05
CA CYS A 258 6.42 2.80 -13.78
C CYS A 258 7.65 2.06 -14.34
N GLY A 259 7.50 0.94 -15.06
CA GLY A 259 8.62 0.13 -15.54
C GLY A 259 9.38 -0.59 -14.42
N ARG A 260 8.66 -1.11 -13.43
CA ARG A 260 9.21 -1.93 -12.34
C ARG A 260 8.64 -3.33 -12.43
N SER A 261 9.49 -4.34 -12.15
CA SER A 261 9.00 -5.70 -11.90
C SER A 261 8.29 -5.75 -10.55
N SER A 262 7.33 -6.67 -10.40
CA SER A 262 6.65 -6.79 -9.12
C SER A 262 6.28 -8.22 -8.78
N THR A 263 6.21 -8.49 -7.48
CA THR A 263 5.71 -9.74 -6.91
C THR A 263 4.58 -9.40 -5.95
N GLY A 264 3.44 -10.04 -6.14
CA GLY A 264 2.30 -9.92 -5.23
C GLY A 264 1.94 -11.28 -4.65
N VAL A 265 1.61 -11.29 -3.36
CA VAL A 265 1.17 -12.48 -2.64
C VAL A 265 -0.19 -12.23 -2.03
N ASP A 266 -1.10 -13.17 -2.17
CA ASP A 266 -2.37 -13.18 -1.45
C ASP A 266 -2.79 -14.60 -1.14
N ILE A 267 -3.33 -14.80 0.06
CA ILE A 267 -3.78 -16.13 0.52
C ILE A 267 -5.11 -16.53 -0.11
N GLU A 268 -5.88 -15.55 -0.60
CA GLU A 268 -7.22 -15.77 -1.14
C GLU A 268 -7.17 -15.98 -2.67
N PRO A 269 -7.45 -17.19 -3.18
CA PRO A 269 -7.38 -17.48 -4.61
C PRO A 269 -8.29 -16.61 -5.47
N SER A 270 -9.41 -16.13 -4.92
CA SER A 270 -10.32 -15.25 -5.65
C SER A 270 -9.70 -13.89 -5.91
N TYR A 271 -8.94 -13.34 -4.95
CA TYR A 271 -8.22 -12.08 -5.13
C TYR A 271 -7.09 -12.22 -6.16
N VAL A 272 -6.35 -13.32 -6.12
CA VAL A 272 -5.31 -13.61 -7.13
C VAL A 272 -5.90 -13.64 -8.54
N ARG A 273 -7.04 -14.31 -8.73
CA ARG A 273 -7.75 -14.33 -10.02
C ARG A 273 -8.22 -12.93 -10.44
N MET A 274 -8.78 -12.15 -9.50
CA MET A 274 -9.22 -10.78 -9.78
C MET A 274 -8.03 -9.88 -10.15
N ALA A 275 -6.92 -10.00 -9.42
CA ALA A 275 -5.68 -9.28 -9.72
C ALA A 275 -5.19 -9.60 -11.13
N LYS A 276 -5.12 -10.88 -11.50
CA LYS A 276 -4.73 -11.32 -12.86
C LYS A 276 -5.60 -10.68 -13.93
N GLN A 277 -6.92 -10.84 -13.82
CA GLN A 277 -7.87 -10.30 -14.79
C GLN A 277 -7.75 -8.77 -14.93
N ARG A 278 -7.62 -8.07 -13.80
CA ARG A 278 -7.46 -6.62 -13.77
C ARG A 278 -6.15 -6.18 -14.46
N LEU A 279 -5.05 -6.88 -14.16
CA LEU A 279 -3.75 -6.59 -14.77
C LEU A 279 -3.79 -6.86 -16.28
N GLU A 280 -4.28 -8.01 -16.73
CA GLU A 280 -4.43 -8.33 -18.16
C GLU A 280 -5.24 -7.27 -18.90
N ALA A 281 -6.38 -6.86 -18.36
CA ALA A 281 -7.24 -5.84 -18.99
C ALA A 281 -6.56 -4.47 -19.06
N LYS A 282 -5.93 -4.02 -17.95
CA LYS A 282 -5.29 -2.71 -17.88
C LYS A 282 -4.00 -2.63 -18.69
N LEU A 283 -3.17 -3.68 -18.65
CA LEU A 283 -1.92 -3.72 -19.44
C LEU A 283 -2.21 -3.76 -20.94
N THR A 284 -3.30 -4.39 -21.36
CA THR A 284 -3.74 -4.35 -22.77
C THR A 284 -4.04 -2.94 -23.24
N SER A 285 -4.61 -2.10 -22.37
CA SER A 285 -4.92 -0.70 -22.72
C SER A 285 -3.74 0.26 -22.57
N LEU A 286 -2.74 -0.07 -21.76
CA LEU A 286 -1.58 0.78 -21.48
C LEU A 286 -0.41 0.54 -22.43
N PHE A 287 -0.25 -0.69 -22.92
CA PHE A 287 0.89 -1.10 -23.74
C PHE A 287 0.40 -1.72 -25.06
N GLU A 288 0.55 -0.98 -26.16
CA GLU A 288 0.09 -1.43 -27.47
C GLU A 288 0.94 -2.58 -28.05
N GLN A 289 2.25 -2.59 -27.85
CA GLN A 289 3.17 -3.54 -28.49
C GLN A 289 4.01 -4.39 -27.55
N GLU A 290 4.46 -3.88 -26.39
CA GLU A 290 5.33 -4.59 -25.46
C GLU A 290 4.69 -4.62 -24.07
N ARG A 291 4.21 -5.79 -23.65
CA ARG A 291 3.52 -5.99 -22.37
C ARG A 291 4.44 -6.69 -21.39
N PRO A 292 4.38 -6.34 -20.10
CA PRO A 292 5.00 -7.12 -19.04
C PRO A 292 4.50 -8.57 -19.04
N GLU A 293 5.38 -9.50 -18.73
CA GLU A 293 5.02 -10.89 -18.54
C GLU A 293 4.28 -11.08 -17.21
N ILE A 294 3.14 -11.78 -17.23
CA ILE A 294 2.39 -12.14 -16.01
C ILE A 294 2.66 -13.61 -15.69
N ILE A 295 3.31 -13.85 -14.56
CA ILE A 295 3.64 -15.20 -14.08
C ILE A 295 2.71 -15.54 -12.90
N LEU A 296 2.02 -16.70 -12.99
CA LEU A 296 1.30 -17.30 -11.87
C LEU A 296 2.21 -18.33 -11.18
N ARG A 297 2.25 -18.27 -9.86
CA ARG A 297 3.04 -19.17 -9.05
C ARG A 297 2.23 -19.81 -7.92
#